data_82276be0c0f76c05a1b4af3d6d4c2b48
#
_entry.id   82276be0c0f76c05a1b4af3d6d4c2b48
#
_cell.length_a   1.000
_cell.length_b   1.000
_cell.length_c   1.000
_cell.angle_alpha   90.00
_cell.angle_beta   90.00
_cell.angle_gamma   90.00
#
_symmetry.space_group_name_H-M   'P 1'
#
loop_
_entity.id
_entity.type
_entity.pdbx_description
1 polymer ?
#
loop_
_entity_poly.entity_id
_entity_poly.type
_entity_poly.pdbx_seq_one_letter_code
_entity_poly.pdbx_strand_id
1 'polypeptide(L)'
;RELNSARQLLLWLWGPLQLGLEGALPLQQSSPFNEPSGTSIQLKQRNGAAVWDAIHQRLERAVTGGLSNATGQMLAIEGLHPERRRELLLALLRQLNAVLQRLRLDQQASAEKRSDRALSEHWQALQPELRKQALCTMAGHYVRLPMGEELSGVADHLILNTELEDIDEELPNPKRMLAPFLDDQPVLVDGQLLPADDPRALLQLETLVSNWLVRTAELIGSELLGVCGDWPELRRYLLDQRLISTRELERLRNQLNTQSRWQAWIQRPIRLY
;
A
#
# COMPACT_ATOMS: atom_id res chain seq x y z
N ARG A 1 -28.26 13.62 8.51
CA ARG A 1 -27.40 14.24 7.45
C ARG A 1 -26.08 13.47 7.30
N GLU A 2 -25.49 12.94 8.36
CA GLU A 2 -24.20 12.23 8.32
C GLU A 2 -24.25 10.87 7.59
N LEU A 3 -25.35 10.13 7.70
CA LEU A 3 -25.53 8.85 7.00
C LEU A 3 -25.57 8.98 5.45
N ASN A 4 -26.03 10.12 4.94
CA ASN A 4 -26.04 10.37 3.50
C ASN A 4 -24.64 10.72 2.96
N SER A 5 -23.81 11.36 3.76
CA SER A 5 -22.42 11.68 3.39
C SER A 5 -21.56 10.42 3.36
N ALA A 6 -21.73 9.52 4.32
CA ALA A 6 -21.05 8.22 4.33
C ALA A 6 -21.47 7.35 3.13
N ARG A 7 -22.76 7.37 2.77
CA ARG A 7 -23.28 6.66 1.59
C ARG A 7 -22.74 7.24 0.28
N GLN A 8 -22.61 8.57 0.17
CA GLN A 8 -22.03 9.20 -1.02
C GLN A 8 -20.53 8.92 -1.12
N LEU A 9 -19.78 8.90 -0.02
CA LEU A 9 -18.38 8.49 0.01
C LEU A 9 -18.20 7.03 -0.43
N LEU A 10 -19.07 6.13 0.02
CA LEU A 10 -19.05 4.73 -0.41
C LEU A 10 -19.37 4.59 -1.91
N LEU A 11 -20.32 5.35 -2.44
CA LEU A 11 -20.66 5.33 -3.88
C LEU A 11 -19.57 5.98 -4.73
N TRP A 12 -18.86 6.97 -4.21
CA TRP A 12 -17.73 7.61 -4.89
C TRP A 12 -16.49 6.71 -4.90
N LEU A 13 -16.20 6.03 -3.79
CA LEU A 13 -15.08 5.08 -3.65
C LEU A 13 -15.31 3.75 -4.40
N TRP A 14 -16.56 3.33 -4.50
CA TRP A 14 -16.88 1.99 -5.01
C TRP A 14 -17.47 1.99 -6.42
N GLY A 15 -17.77 3.12 -7.02
CA GLY A 15 -18.45 3.23 -8.32
C GLY A 15 -19.70 2.36 -8.38
N PRO A 16 -20.62 2.54 -9.31
CA PRO A 16 -21.73 1.63 -9.49
C PRO A 16 -21.17 0.24 -9.87
N LEU A 17 -21.36 -0.75 -8.99
CA LEU A 17 -21.23 -2.14 -9.35
C LEU A 17 -22.19 -2.39 -10.51
N GLN A 18 -21.69 -2.38 -11.73
CA GLN A 18 -22.41 -2.89 -12.90
C GLN A 18 -22.56 -4.41 -12.71
N LEU A 19 -23.61 -4.78 -11.97
CA LEU A 19 -24.25 -6.07 -12.15
C LEU A 19 -24.87 -6.02 -13.53
N GLY A 20 -24.22 -6.65 -14.50
CA GLY A 20 -24.78 -6.85 -15.83
C GLY A 20 -26.07 -7.67 -15.71
N LEU A 21 -27.19 -6.97 -15.72
CA LEU A 21 -28.52 -7.49 -15.96
C LEU A 21 -29.04 -6.81 -17.23
N GLU A 22 -28.57 -7.26 -18.39
CA GLU A 22 -29.29 -7.12 -19.64
C GLU A 22 -29.93 -8.46 -19.98
N GLY A 23 -31.25 -8.49 -19.96
CA GLY A 23 -32.05 -9.64 -20.34
C GLY A 23 -33.52 -9.36 -20.11
N ALA A 24 -34.16 -8.78 -21.13
CA ALA A 24 -35.55 -8.36 -21.16
C ALA A 24 -36.55 -9.45 -20.81
N LEU A 25 -37.66 -8.99 -20.20
CA LEU A 25 -38.92 -9.70 -19.93
C LEU A 25 -39.60 -10.26 -21.21
N PRO A 26 -40.45 -11.31 -21.11
CA PRO A 26 -41.86 -11.01 -20.89
C PRO A 26 -42.58 -11.88 -19.84
N LEU A 27 -43.65 -11.30 -19.31
CA LEU A 27 -44.66 -11.86 -18.42
C LEU A 27 -45.37 -13.06 -19.06
N GLN A 28 -45.45 -14.20 -18.34
CA GLN A 28 -46.58 -15.12 -18.47
C GLN A 28 -46.90 -15.81 -17.14
N GLN A 29 -48.21 -15.81 -16.87
CA GLN A 29 -48.89 -16.29 -15.67
C GLN A 29 -48.99 -17.81 -15.56
N SER A 30 -49.24 -18.23 -14.31
CA SER A 30 -49.96 -19.39 -13.80
C SER A 30 -49.17 -20.61 -13.31
N SER A 31 -49.23 -20.71 -11.99
CA SER A 31 -49.19 -21.80 -10.98
C SER A 31 -49.34 -23.27 -11.44
N PRO A 32 -49.13 -24.33 -10.60
CA PRO A 32 -49.04 -24.36 -9.14
C PRO A 32 -47.89 -25.19 -8.52
N PHE A 33 -47.66 -24.98 -7.23
CA PHE A 33 -47.01 -25.85 -6.24
C PHE A 33 -46.10 -26.98 -6.74
N ASN A 34 -44.79 -26.75 -6.60
CA ASN A 34 -43.81 -27.79 -6.28
C ASN A 34 -42.75 -27.12 -5.37
N GLU A 35 -42.42 -27.81 -4.27
CA GLU A 35 -41.42 -27.37 -3.30
C GLU A 35 -40.12 -26.99 -4.00
N PRO A 36 -39.49 -25.83 -3.69
CA PRO A 36 -38.19 -25.55 -4.22
C PRO A 36 -37.15 -26.36 -3.47
N SER A 37 -36.60 -27.35 -4.13
CA SER A 37 -35.27 -27.84 -3.83
C SER A 37 -34.38 -26.59 -3.68
N GLY A 38 -34.02 -26.31 -2.45
CA GLY A 38 -33.20 -25.12 -2.14
C GLY A 38 -31.92 -25.17 -2.94
N THR A 39 -31.88 -24.45 -4.03
CA THR A 39 -30.63 -24.01 -4.66
C THR A 39 -30.00 -23.04 -3.70
N SER A 40 -29.29 -23.58 -2.72
CA SER A 40 -28.34 -22.77 -1.96
C SER A 40 -27.33 -22.24 -2.98
N ILE A 41 -27.51 -21.01 -3.40
CA ILE A 41 -26.43 -20.27 -4.07
C ILE A 41 -25.31 -20.21 -3.02
N GLN A 42 -24.44 -21.21 -3.03
CA GLN A 42 -23.17 -21.12 -2.34
C GLN A 42 -22.43 -19.99 -3.03
N LEU A 43 -22.54 -18.79 -2.47
CA LEU A 43 -21.64 -17.69 -2.76
C LEU A 43 -20.25 -18.27 -2.50
N LYS A 44 -19.51 -18.53 -3.59
CA LYS A 44 -18.19 -19.13 -3.54
C LYS A 44 -17.32 -18.19 -2.71
N GLN A 45 -17.12 -18.55 -1.46
CA GLN A 45 -16.32 -17.79 -0.51
C GLN A 45 -14.96 -17.58 -1.15
N ARG A 46 -14.58 -16.30 -1.35
CA ARG A 46 -13.30 -15.98 -1.95
C ARG A 46 -12.21 -16.33 -0.94
N ASN A 47 -11.24 -17.10 -1.37
CA ASN A 47 -10.06 -17.36 -0.55
C ASN A 47 -9.20 -16.10 -0.41
N GLY A 48 -8.31 -16.06 0.57
CA GLY A 48 -7.44 -14.93 0.83
C GLY A 48 -6.58 -14.52 -0.37
N ALA A 49 -6.26 -15.45 -1.27
CA ALA A 49 -5.56 -15.16 -2.51
C ALA A 49 -6.41 -14.28 -3.45
N ALA A 50 -7.68 -14.64 -3.67
CA ALA A 50 -8.59 -13.88 -4.51
C ALA A 50 -8.94 -12.51 -3.88
N VAL A 51 -8.99 -12.43 -2.54
CA VAL A 51 -9.14 -11.17 -1.81
C VAL A 51 -7.93 -10.28 -2.03
N TRP A 52 -6.73 -10.84 -1.92
CA TRP A 52 -5.50 -10.11 -2.22
C TRP A 52 -5.46 -9.57 -3.65
N ASP A 53 -5.75 -10.41 -4.62
CA ASP A 53 -5.73 -10.02 -6.04
C ASP A 53 -6.69 -8.85 -6.32
N ALA A 54 -7.88 -8.87 -5.70
CA ALA A 54 -8.84 -7.78 -5.84
C ALA A 54 -8.32 -6.47 -5.22
N ILE A 55 -7.71 -6.51 -4.03
CA ILE A 55 -7.12 -5.35 -3.37
C ILE A 55 -5.91 -4.84 -4.17
N HIS A 56 -5.02 -5.74 -4.59
CA HIS A 56 -3.85 -5.39 -5.39
C HIS A 56 -4.23 -4.64 -6.67
N GLN A 57 -5.17 -5.15 -7.45
CA GLN A 57 -5.65 -4.50 -8.67
C GLN A 57 -6.30 -3.13 -8.42
N ARG A 58 -6.98 -2.96 -7.29
CA ARG A 58 -7.59 -1.67 -6.92
C ARG A 58 -6.52 -0.65 -6.57
N LEU A 59 -5.55 -1.04 -5.75
CA LEU A 59 -4.43 -0.17 -5.36
C LEU A 59 -3.56 0.19 -6.57
N GLU A 60 -3.27 -0.76 -7.45
CA GLU A 60 -2.53 -0.50 -8.67
C GLU A 60 -3.24 0.53 -9.57
N ARG A 61 -4.56 0.39 -9.73
CA ARG A 61 -5.37 1.38 -10.46
C ARG A 61 -5.38 2.74 -9.78
N ALA A 62 -5.50 2.79 -8.45
CA ALA A 62 -5.48 4.04 -7.70
C ALA A 62 -4.14 4.75 -7.83
N VAL A 63 -3.03 4.03 -7.69
CA VAL A 63 -1.67 4.59 -7.86
C VAL A 63 -1.45 5.08 -9.29
N THR A 64 -1.90 4.32 -10.30
CA THR A 64 -1.78 4.69 -11.72
C THR A 64 -2.65 5.91 -12.06
N GLY A 65 -3.83 6.01 -11.48
CA GLY A 65 -4.76 7.15 -11.66
C GLY A 65 -4.31 8.43 -10.95
N GLY A 66 -3.31 8.35 -10.08
CA GLY A 66 -2.79 9.46 -9.30
C GLY A 66 -3.42 9.53 -7.90
N LEU A 67 -2.68 9.03 -6.90
CA LEU A 67 -3.03 9.20 -5.49
C LEU A 67 -2.86 10.66 -5.10
N SER A 68 -3.88 11.23 -4.50
CA SER A 68 -3.83 12.54 -3.87
C SER A 68 -3.82 12.40 -2.35
N ASN A 69 -2.98 13.16 -1.68
CA ASN A 69 -2.95 13.24 -0.23
C ASN A 69 -4.21 13.93 0.30
N ALA A 70 -5.09 13.16 0.90
CA ALA A 70 -6.33 13.66 1.51
C ALA A 70 -6.17 14.00 3.00
N THR A 71 -5.00 13.72 3.60
CA THR A 71 -4.79 13.88 5.05
C THR A 71 -4.52 15.33 5.46
N GLY A 72 -4.15 16.19 4.51
CA GLY A 72 -3.69 17.55 4.79
C GLY A 72 -2.32 17.64 5.48
N GLN A 73 -1.67 16.49 5.73
CA GLN A 73 -0.32 16.42 6.27
C GLN A 73 0.70 16.50 5.13
N MET A 74 1.84 17.08 5.42
CA MET A 74 2.95 17.09 4.47
C MET A 74 3.62 15.72 4.47
N LEU A 75 3.82 15.16 3.29
CA LEU A 75 4.46 13.87 3.09
C LEU A 75 5.76 14.03 2.30
N ALA A 76 6.82 13.32 2.71
CA ALA A 76 8.12 13.37 2.04
C ALA A 76 8.02 12.90 0.58
N ILE A 77 7.19 11.89 0.31
CA ILE A 77 6.95 11.39 -1.06
C ILE A 77 6.36 12.44 -1.99
N GLU A 78 5.70 13.49 -1.47
CA GLU A 78 5.21 14.61 -2.30
C GLU A 78 6.34 15.49 -2.83
N GLY A 79 7.52 15.39 -2.21
CA GLY A 79 8.74 16.01 -2.72
C GLY A 79 9.33 15.30 -3.93
N LEU A 80 8.95 14.06 -4.20
CA LEU A 80 9.39 13.33 -5.39
C LEU A 80 8.65 13.81 -6.64
N HIS A 81 9.33 13.73 -7.78
CA HIS A 81 8.68 13.91 -9.08
C HIS A 81 7.48 12.96 -9.21
N PRO A 82 6.32 13.40 -9.74
CA PRO A 82 5.11 12.58 -9.77
C PRO A 82 5.29 11.19 -10.38
N GLU A 83 6.14 11.07 -11.41
CA GLU A 83 6.46 9.77 -12.02
C GLU A 83 7.27 8.89 -11.06
N ARG A 84 8.29 9.43 -10.38
CA ARG A 84 9.11 8.69 -9.42
C ARG A 84 8.31 8.24 -8.22
N ARG A 85 7.43 9.08 -7.71
CA ARG A 85 6.49 8.73 -6.66
C ARG A 85 5.59 7.56 -7.08
N ARG A 86 5.01 7.62 -8.28
CA ARG A 86 4.19 6.53 -8.83
C ARG A 86 4.99 5.24 -9.00
N GLU A 87 6.19 5.33 -9.55
CA GLU A 87 7.08 4.18 -9.73
C GLU A 87 7.46 3.53 -8.40
N LEU A 88 7.77 4.32 -7.36
CA LEU A 88 8.07 3.83 -6.02
C LEU A 88 6.87 3.06 -5.42
N LEU A 89 5.68 3.64 -5.46
CA LEU A 89 4.46 3.01 -4.94
C LEU A 89 4.13 1.72 -5.68
N LEU A 90 4.24 1.70 -7.01
CA LEU A 90 4.03 0.48 -7.81
C LEU A 90 5.12 -0.57 -7.54
N ALA A 91 6.37 -0.15 -7.35
CA ALA A 91 7.46 -1.05 -7.01
C ALA A 91 7.22 -1.71 -5.65
N LEU A 92 6.86 -0.94 -4.62
CA LEU A 92 6.50 -1.46 -3.29
C LEU A 92 5.33 -2.44 -3.36
N LEU A 93 4.29 -2.12 -4.11
CA LEU A 93 3.12 -2.99 -4.27
C LEU A 93 3.49 -4.31 -4.96
N ARG A 94 4.35 -4.28 -5.98
CA ARG A 94 4.88 -5.50 -6.64
C ARG A 94 5.75 -6.33 -5.70
N GLN A 95 6.60 -5.68 -4.89
CA GLN A 95 7.43 -6.38 -3.90
C GLN A 95 6.57 -7.04 -2.82
N LEU A 96 5.54 -6.36 -2.34
CA LEU A 96 4.58 -6.94 -1.39
C LEU A 96 3.89 -8.17 -1.99
N ASN A 97 3.46 -8.08 -3.25
CA ASN A 97 2.87 -9.22 -3.94
C ASN A 97 3.85 -10.41 -4.04
N ALA A 98 5.10 -10.15 -4.42
CA ALA A 98 6.14 -11.19 -4.50
C ALA A 98 6.38 -11.86 -3.13
N VAL A 99 6.44 -11.08 -2.07
CA VAL A 99 6.59 -11.59 -0.70
C VAL A 99 5.39 -12.45 -0.29
N LEU A 100 4.16 -12.00 -0.55
CA LEU A 100 2.96 -12.79 -0.25
C LEU A 100 2.93 -14.11 -1.01
N GLN A 101 3.31 -14.11 -2.28
CA GLN A 101 3.40 -15.34 -3.08
C GLN A 101 4.44 -16.30 -2.49
N ARG A 102 5.62 -15.79 -2.12
CA ARG A 102 6.67 -16.58 -1.49
C ARG A 102 6.22 -17.17 -0.15
N LEU A 103 5.61 -16.36 0.71
CA LEU A 103 5.08 -16.81 2.00
C LEU A 103 4.02 -17.91 1.85
N ARG A 104 3.17 -17.86 0.81
CA ARG A 104 2.19 -18.91 0.51
C ARG A 104 2.86 -20.20 0.08
N LEU A 105 3.87 -20.14 -0.78
CA LEU A 105 4.62 -21.32 -1.22
C LEU A 105 5.33 -22.00 -0.06
N ASP A 106 5.99 -21.22 0.80
CA ASP A 106 6.68 -21.72 1.98
C ASP A 106 5.70 -22.40 2.96
N GLN A 107 4.49 -21.88 3.08
CA GLN A 107 3.45 -22.46 3.91
C GLN A 107 2.90 -23.77 3.35
N GLN A 108 2.74 -23.86 2.03
CA GLN A 108 2.31 -25.11 1.38
C GLN A 108 3.37 -26.22 1.50
N ALA A 109 4.66 -25.84 1.55
CA ALA A 109 5.76 -26.78 1.71
C ALA A 109 5.96 -27.24 3.18
N SER A 110 5.46 -26.47 4.15
CA SER A 110 5.61 -26.76 5.57
C SER A 110 4.33 -27.39 6.12
N ALA A 111 4.44 -28.59 6.75
CA ALA A 111 3.30 -29.26 7.38
C ALA A 111 2.82 -28.58 8.67
N GLU A 112 3.62 -27.69 9.25
CA GLU A 112 3.31 -26.96 10.48
C GLU A 112 2.70 -25.57 10.17
N LYS A 113 1.62 -25.25 10.89
CA LYS A 113 1.06 -23.90 10.88
C LYS A 113 2.10 -22.92 11.44
N ARG A 114 2.41 -21.89 10.66
CA ARG A 114 3.30 -20.80 11.08
C ARG A 114 2.71 -20.12 12.32
N SER A 115 3.53 -19.94 13.35
CA SER A 115 3.11 -19.15 14.52
C SER A 115 3.07 -17.66 14.16
N ASP A 116 2.17 -16.91 14.82
CA ASP A 116 2.06 -15.45 14.64
C ASP A 116 3.38 -14.71 14.86
N ARG A 117 4.15 -15.18 15.82
CA ARG A 117 5.48 -14.65 16.14
C ARG A 117 6.46 -14.87 14.99
N ALA A 118 6.49 -16.09 14.45
CA ALA A 118 7.34 -16.43 13.31
C ALA A 118 6.98 -15.61 12.06
N LEU A 119 5.68 -15.34 11.82
CA LEU A 119 5.25 -14.46 10.74
C LEU A 119 5.77 -13.03 10.93
N SER A 120 5.67 -12.48 12.14
CA SER A 120 6.12 -11.13 12.44
C SER A 120 7.65 -10.98 12.32
N GLU A 121 8.41 -11.94 12.86
CA GLU A 121 9.87 -11.96 12.76
C GLU A 121 10.33 -12.08 11.29
N HIS A 122 9.71 -12.97 10.53
CA HIS A 122 10.04 -13.15 9.11
C HIS A 122 9.69 -11.90 8.29
N TRP A 123 8.52 -11.30 8.55
CA TRP A 123 8.11 -10.05 7.91
C TRP A 123 9.08 -8.91 8.19
N GLN A 124 9.50 -8.73 9.44
CA GLN A 124 10.48 -7.71 9.80
C GLN A 124 11.82 -7.92 9.09
N ALA A 125 12.28 -9.15 8.97
CA ALA A 125 13.52 -9.49 8.26
C ALA A 125 13.46 -9.21 6.75
N LEU A 126 12.26 -9.25 6.15
CA LEU A 126 12.06 -8.98 4.72
C LEU A 126 11.92 -7.49 4.38
N GLN A 127 11.60 -6.63 5.36
CA GLN A 127 11.32 -5.20 5.08
C GLN A 127 12.52 -4.46 4.46
N PRO A 128 13.77 -4.59 4.96
CA PRO A 128 14.91 -3.89 4.36
C PRO A 128 15.11 -4.27 2.89
N GLU A 129 15.07 -5.55 2.58
CA GLU A 129 15.26 -6.02 1.21
C GLU A 129 14.15 -5.55 0.27
N LEU A 130 12.90 -5.61 0.75
CA LEU A 130 11.74 -5.11 0.00
C LEU A 130 11.89 -3.62 -0.33
N ARG A 131 12.34 -2.80 0.63
CA ARG A 131 12.58 -1.37 0.44
C ARG A 131 13.73 -1.12 -0.54
N LYS A 132 14.85 -1.85 -0.41
CA LYS A 132 16.00 -1.77 -1.32
C LYS A 132 15.60 -2.10 -2.76
N GLN A 133 14.85 -3.17 -2.96
CA GLN A 133 14.37 -3.57 -4.30
C GLN A 133 13.42 -2.55 -4.92
N ALA A 134 12.51 -2.00 -4.11
CA ALA A 134 11.61 -0.95 -4.58
C ALA A 134 12.37 0.33 -4.95
N LEU A 135 13.35 0.71 -4.15
CA LEU A 135 14.23 1.85 -4.41
C LEU A 135 15.02 1.66 -5.71
N CYS A 136 15.65 0.50 -5.90
CA CYS A 136 16.38 0.17 -7.14
C CYS A 136 15.48 0.25 -8.38
N THR A 137 14.26 -0.26 -8.25
CA THR A 137 13.28 -0.24 -9.35
C THR A 137 12.90 1.19 -9.72
N MET A 138 12.63 2.04 -8.74
CA MET A 138 12.29 3.45 -8.94
C MET A 138 13.48 4.26 -9.46
N ALA A 139 14.67 4.01 -8.94
CA ALA A 139 15.89 4.70 -9.34
C ALA A 139 16.35 4.33 -10.77
N GLY A 140 15.96 3.14 -11.25
CA GLY A 140 16.39 2.59 -12.52
C GLY A 140 17.78 1.92 -12.42
N HIS A 141 17.82 0.62 -12.63
CA HIS A 141 19.02 -0.22 -12.42
C HIS A 141 20.25 0.20 -13.22
N TYR A 142 20.06 0.84 -14.38
CA TYR A 142 21.16 1.20 -15.28
C TYR A 142 21.38 2.71 -15.42
N VAL A 143 20.66 3.50 -14.64
CA VAL A 143 20.77 4.96 -14.69
C VAL A 143 22.06 5.40 -14.02
N ARG A 144 22.86 6.18 -14.76
CA ARG A 144 24.08 6.81 -14.26
C ARG A 144 23.97 8.32 -14.44
N LEU A 145 24.35 9.04 -13.42
CA LEU A 145 24.39 10.50 -13.44
C LEU A 145 25.79 11.01 -13.12
N PRO A 146 26.16 12.19 -13.64
CA PRO A 146 27.42 12.82 -13.25
C PRO A 146 27.48 13.12 -11.75
N MET A 147 28.59 12.75 -11.13
CA MET A 147 28.92 13.09 -9.75
C MET A 147 30.37 13.59 -9.73
N GLY A 148 30.54 14.90 -9.82
CA GLY A 148 31.85 15.51 -10.12
C GLY A 148 32.31 15.15 -11.54
N GLU A 149 33.48 14.54 -11.67
CA GLU A 149 34.06 14.13 -12.96
C GLU A 149 33.68 12.69 -13.38
N GLU A 150 33.03 11.93 -12.50
CA GLU A 150 32.69 10.52 -12.73
C GLU A 150 31.20 10.30 -12.93
N LEU A 151 30.84 9.20 -13.61
CA LEU A 151 29.46 8.73 -13.74
C LEU A 151 29.17 7.70 -12.65
N SER A 152 28.29 8.07 -11.71
CA SER A 152 27.86 7.17 -10.63
C SER A 152 26.52 6.52 -10.92
N GLY A 153 26.37 5.25 -10.57
CA GLY A 153 25.10 4.52 -10.62
C GLY A 153 24.13 5.06 -9.58
N VAL A 154 22.93 5.49 -10.03
CA VAL A 154 21.94 6.09 -9.11
C VAL A 154 21.46 5.08 -8.07
N ALA A 155 21.09 3.88 -8.50
CA ALA A 155 20.60 2.84 -7.59
C ALA A 155 21.64 2.44 -6.55
N ASP A 156 22.89 2.23 -6.97
CA ASP A 156 23.99 1.84 -6.08
C ASP A 156 24.27 2.93 -5.04
N HIS A 157 24.31 4.19 -5.50
CA HIS A 157 24.54 5.33 -4.62
C HIS A 157 23.42 5.47 -3.57
N LEU A 158 22.17 5.31 -3.99
CA LEU A 158 21.03 5.40 -3.07
C LEU A 158 21.06 4.28 -2.03
N ILE A 159 21.34 3.03 -2.44
CA ILE A 159 21.44 1.90 -1.49
C ILE A 159 22.51 2.14 -0.43
N LEU A 160 23.65 2.70 -0.84
CA LEU A 160 24.78 2.95 0.07
C LEU A 160 24.54 4.12 1.04
N ASN A 161 23.70 5.07 0.69
CA ASN A 161 23.53 6.33 1.42
C ASN A 161 22.13 6.50 2.03
N THR A 162 21.29 5.47 2.04
CA THR A 162 19.97 5.49 2.68
C THR A 162 19.88 4.44 3.79
N GLU A 163 19.28 4.84 4.93
CA GLU A 163 19.04 3.95 6.06
C GLU A 163 17.65 3.30 5.91
N LEU A 164 17.61 2.13 5.26
CA LEU A 164 16.37 1.41 4.97
C LEU A 164 16.07 0.28 5.97
N GLU A 165 16.90 0.12 6.99
CA GLU A 165 16.80 -0.97 7.98
C GLU A 165 15.93 -0.58 9.18
N ASP A 166 15.65 0.70 9.38
CA ASP A 166 14.88 1.19 10.50
C ASP A 166 13.48 0.58 10.57
N ILE A 167 13.12 0.16 11.79
CA ILE A 167 11.79 -0.36 12.09
C ILE A 167 10.88 0.80 12.45
N ASP A 168 9.87 1.05 11.64
CA ASP A 168 8.84 2.03 11.96
C ASP A 168 7.73 1.39 12.79
N GLU A 169 7.57 1.85 14.02
CA GLU A 169 6.53 1.39 14.94
C GLU A 169 5.10 1.74 14.48
N GLU A 170 4.97 2.68 13.56
CA GLU A 170 3.68 3.10 13.00
C GLU A 170 3.20 2.20 11.84
N LEU A 171 4.02 1.24 11.39
CA LEU A 171 3.60 0.28 10.38
C LEU A 171 2.46 -0.61 10.89
N PRO A 172 1.51 -0.97 10.02
CA PRO A 172 0.44 -1.88 10.39
C PRO A 172 0.95 -3.20 10.94
N ASN A 173 0.26 -3.74 11.94
CA ASN A 173 0.62 -5.04 12.51
C ASN A 173 0.59 -6.13 11.43
N PRO A 174 1.71 -6.85 11.21
CA PRO A 174 1.86 -7.84 10.13
C PRO A 174 0.79 -8.93 10.17
N LYS A 175 0.45 -9.43 11.37
CA LYS A 175 -0.59 -10.44 11.52
C LYS A 175 -1.94 -9.95 11.01
N ARG A 176 -2.36 -8.74 11.42
CA ARG A 176 -3.65 -8.18 10.99
C ARG A 176 -3.71 -7.94 9.49
N MET A 177 -2.58 -7.59 8.88
CA MET A 177 -2.50 -7.28 7.46
C MET A 177 -2.35 -8.53 6.59
N LEU A 178 -1.51 -9.50 7.00
CA LEU A 178 -1.10 -10.60 6.12
C LEU A 178 -1.84 -11.92 6.37
N ALA A 179 -2.21 -12.23 7.63
CA ALA A 179 -2.84 -13.51 7.94
C ALA A 179 -4.17 -13.76 7.21
N PRO A 180 -5.03 -12.76 6.94
CA PRO A 180 -6.21 -12.96 6.12
C PRO A 180 -5.91 -13.39 4.68
N PHE A 181 -4.78 -12.94 4.14
CA PHE A 181 -4.36 -13.31 2.78
C PHE A 181 -3.64 -14.66 2.73
N LEU A 182 -2.94 -15.04 3.78
CA LEU A 182 -2.13 -16.24 3.83
C LEU A 182 -2.93 -17.45 4.32
N ASP A 183 -3.70 -17.28 5.38
CA ASP A 183 -4.33 -18.36 6.15
C ASP A 183 -5.87 -18.34 6.10
N ASP A 184 -6.47 -17.51 5.24
CA ASP A 184 -7.91 -17.28 5.18
C ASP A 184 -8.51 -16.85 6.55
N GLN A 185 -7.71 -16.19 7.40
CA GLN A 185 -8.15 -15.80 8.73
C GLN A 185 -9.21 -14.71 8.66
N PRO A 186 -10.21 -14.75 9.56
CA PRO A 186 -11.20 -13.69 9.65
C PRO A 186 -10.57 -12.38 10.14
N VAL A 187 -11.13 -11.27 9.69
CA VAL A 187 -10.69 -9.91 10.00
C VAL A 187 -11.54 -9.35 11.14
N LEU A 188 -10.89 -8.78 12.15
CA LEU A 188 -11.60 -8.09 13.24
C LEU A 188 -11.96 -6.66 12.79
N VAL A 189 -13.25 -6.41 12.62
CA VAL A 189 -13.82 -5.10 12.24
C VAL A 189 -14.88 -4.73 13.28
N ASP A 190 -14.73 -3.58 13.93
CA ASP A 190 -15.66 -3.06 14.94
C ASP A 190 -16.05 -4.08 16.03
N GLY A 191 -15.09 -4.90 16.47
CA GLY A 191 -15.30 -5.92 17.48
C GLY A 191 -15.93 -7.23 16.96
N GLN A 192 -16.20 -7.34 15.66
CA GLN A 192 -16.74 -8.53 15.01
C GLN A 192 -15.70 -9.21 14.13
N LEU A 193 -15.64 -10.53 14.19
CA LEU A 193 -14.82 -11.33 13.28
C LEU A 193 -15.62 -11.59 11.99
N LEU A 194 -15.14 -11.04 10.87
CA LEU A 194 -15.75 -11.14 9.56
C LEU A 194 -14.87 -11.96 8.61
N PRO A 195 -15.44 -12.75 7.71
CA PRO A 195 -14.68 -13.39 6.65
C PRO A 195 -13.98 -12.33 5.79
N ALA A 196 -12.80 -12.68 5.23
CA ALA A 196 -11.98 -11.71 4.49
C ALA A 196 -12.65 -11.15 3.21
N ASP A 197 -13.66 -11.84 2.68
CA ASP A 197 -14.47 -11.41 1.53
C ASP A 197 -15.70 -10.56 1.89
N ASP A 198 -15.98 -10.34 3.19
CA ASP A 198 -17.01 -9.37 3.63
C ASP A 198 -16.59 -7.96 3.18
N PRO A 199 -17.49 -7.12 2.66
CA PRO A 199 -17.19 -5.78 2.19
C PRO A 199 -16.50 -4.87 3.23
N ARG A 200 -16.84 -5.01 4.51
CA ARG A 200 -16.22 -4.25 5.60
C ARG A 200 -14.81 -4.75 5.90
N ALA A 201 -14.61 -6.07 5.85
CA ALA A 201 -13.29 -6.68 6.00
C ALA A 201 -12.36 -6.30 4.84
N LEU A 202 -12.87 -6.31 3.60
CA LEU A 202 -12.14 -5.85 2.40
C LEU A 202 -11.68 -4.41 2.55
N LEU A 203 -12.56 -3.50 2.99
CA LEU A 203 -12.20 -2.10 3.21
C LEU A 203 -11.11 -1.96 4.28
N GLN A 204 -11.24 -2.69 5.38
CA GLN A 204 -10.24 -2.69 6.46
C GLN A 204 -8.88 -3.21 5.97
N LEU A 205 -8.85 -4.30 5.21
CA LEU A 205 -7.62 -4.86 4.65
C LEU A 205 -6.98 -3.91 3.65
N GLU A 206 -7.77 -3.32 2.76
CA GLU A 206 -7.27 -2.32 1.80
C GLU A 206 -6.69 -1.11 2.52
N THR A 207 -7.33 -0.65 3.60
CA THR A 207 -6.81 0.44 4.43
C THR A 207 -5.46 0.07 5.07
N LEU A 208 -5.34 -1.14 5.63
CA LEU A 208 -4.07 -1.61 6.22
C LEU A 208 -2.94 -1.67 5.19
N VAL A 209 -3.23 -2.23 4.01
CA VAL A 209 -2.24 -2.32 2.92
C VAL A 209 -1.88 -0.93 2.40
N SER A 210 -2.85 -0.03 2.24
CA SER A 210 -2.61 1.36 1.82
C SER A 210 -1.74 2.11 2.82
N ASN A 211 -2.01 1.97 4.11
CA ASN A 211 -1.22 2.59 5.17
C ASN A 211 0.21 2.06 5.17
N TRP A 212 0.39 0.74 5.03
CA TRP A 212 1.71 0.16 4.89
C TRP A 212 2.46 0.71 3.67
N LEU A 213 1.78 0.78 2.52
CA LEU A 213 2.34 1.25 1.26
C LEU A 213 2.81 2.71 1.37
N VAL A 214 1.93 3.60 1.84
CA VAL A 214 2.23 5.03 1.97
C VAL A 214 3.32 5.24 3.02
N ARG A 215 3.23 4.58 4.17
CA ARG A 215 4.20 4.75 5.24
C ARG A 215 5.59 4.25 4.85
N THR A 216 5.67 3.10 4.17
CA THR A 216 6.96 2.59 3.65
C THR A 216 7.54 3.52 2.59
N ALA A 217 6.70 4.08 1.72
CA ALA A 217 7.14 5.07 0.73
C ALA A 217 7.61 6.36 1.39
N GLU A 218 6.98 6.79 2.50
CA GLU A 218 7.40 7.94 3.31
C GLU A 218 8.81 7.77 3.89
N LEU A 219 9.09 6.61 4.47
CA LEU A 219 10.42 6.29 4.99
C LEU A 219 11.47 6.44 3.88
N ILE A 220 11.23 5.81 2.73
CA ILE A 220 12.14 5.91 1.58
C ILE A 220 12.22 7.36 1.09
N GLY A 221 11.10 8.05 0.98
CA GLY A 221 11.05 9.45 0.53
C GLY A 221 11.85 10.40 1.43
N SER A 222 11.76 10.21 2.75
CA SER A 222 12.53 11.00 3.72
C SER A 222 14.03 10.82 3.53
N GLU A 223 14.51 9.58 3.38
CA GLU A 223 15.90 9.26 3.10
C GLU A 223 16.38 9.88 1.78
N LEU A 224 15.56 9.76 0.72
CA LEU A 224 15.86 10.35 -0.59
C LEU A 224 16.02 11.88 -0.54
N LEU A 225 15.18 12.58 0.22
CA LEU A 225 15.32 14.01 0.42
C LEU A 225 16.66 14.36 1.11
N GLY A 226 17.15 13.48 1.99
CA GLY A 226 18.46 13.59 2.62
C GLY A 226 19.58 13.51 1.58
N VAL A 227 19.65 12.40 0.86
CA VAL A 227 20.71 12.13 -0.14
C VAL A 227 20.72 13.15 -1.28
N CYS A 228 19.55 13.64 -1.70
CA CYS A 228 19.43 14.67 -2.74
C CYS A 228 20.03 16.03 -2.33
N GLY A 229 20.33 16.25 -1.06
CA GLY A 229 20.99 17.47 -0.59
C GLY A 229 22.34 17.71 -1.25
N ASP A 230 23.14 16.67 -1.38
CA ASP A 230 24.54 16.75 -1.77
C ASP A 230 24.80 16.48 -3.26
N TRP A 231 23.79 16.01 -3.99
CA TRP A 231 23.94 15.66 -5.41
C TRP A 231 22.90 16.39 -6.30
N PRO A 232 23.25 17.52 -6.94
CA PRO A 232 22.33 18.35 -7.72
C PRO A 232 21.68 17.63 -8.92
N GLU A 233 22.42 16.73 -9.59
CA GLU A 233 21.93 15.96 -10.74
C GLU A 233 20.89 14.94 -10.27
N LEU A 234 21.14 14.26 -9.16
CA LEU A 234 20.19 13.37 -8.51
C LEU A 234 18.92 14.09 -8.10
N ARG A 235 19.05 15.30 -7.57
CA ARG A 235 17.93 16.17 -7.20
C ARG A 235 17.01 16.44 -8.40
N ARG A 236 17.60 16.80 -9.55
CA ARG A 236 16.84 17.02 -10.79
C ARG A 236 16.17 15.76 -11.33
N TYR A 237 16.77 14.61 -11.07
CA TYR A 237 16.24 13.31 -11.51
C TYR A 237 15.09 12.79 -10.67
N LEU A 238 15.14 12.98 -9.34
CA LEU A 238 14.21 12.37 -8.41
C LEU A 238 13.13 13.32 -7.89
N LEU A 239 13.45 14.62 -7.70
CA LEU A 239 12.57 15.55 -7.01
C LEU A 239 11.69 16.37 -7.94
N ASP A 240 10.59 16.86 -7.38
CA ASP A 240 9.72 17.84 -8.04
C ASP A 240 10.53 19.12 -8.38
N GLN A 241 10.19 19.76 -9.47
CA GLN A 241 10.88 20.96 -9.96
C GLN A 241 10.95 22.08 -8.92
N ARG A 242 9.98 22.17 -8.02
CA ARG A 242 9.95 23.16 -6.93
C ARG A 242 11.07 22.96 -5.92
N LEU A 243 11.61 21.74 -5.80
CA LEU A 243 12.66 21.36 -4.86
C LEU A 243 14.07 21.33 -5.45
N ILE A 244 14.25 21.79 -6.69
CA ILE A 244 15.58 21.85 -7.33
C ILE A 244 16.50 22.80 -6.58
N SER A 245 15.98 23.90 -6.01
CA SER A 245 16.79 24.81 -5.21
C SER A 245 17.09 24.23 -3.83
N THR A 246 18.32 24.40 -3.36
CA THR A 246 18.74 23.95 -2.02
C THR A 246 17.87 24.56 -0.92
N ARG A 247 17.49 25.84 -1.07
CA ARG A 247 16.65 26.55 -0.09
C ARG A 247 15.28 25.90 0.09
N GLU A 248 14.60 25.53 -1.01
CA GLU A 248 13.27 24.93 -0.94
C GLU A 248 13.34 23.47 -0.43
N LEU A 249 14.39 22.74 -0.81
CA LEU A 249 14.64 21.40 -0.28
C LEU A 249 14.84 21.43 1.25
N GLU A 250 15.72 22.31 1.73
CA GLU A 250 15.96 22.46 3.18
C GLU A 250 14.72 22.97 3.92
N ARG A 251 13.94 23.84 3.30
CA ARG A 251 12.67 24.28 3.86
C ARG A 251 11.70 23.10 4.05
N LEU A 252 11.55 22.24 3.04
CA LEU A 252 10.71 21.06 3.12
C LEU A 252 11.20 20.11 4.23
N ARG A 253 12.49 19.79 4.26
CA ARG A 253 13.09 18.92 5.30
C ARG A 253 12.84 19.46 6.71
N ASN A 254 13.02 20.76 6.92
CA ASN A 254 12.77 21.41 8.21
C ASN A 254 11.28 21.36 8.58
N GLN A 255 10.37 21.50 7.62
CA GLN A 255 8.92 21.38 7.85
C GLN A 255 8.53 19.96 8.25
N LEU A 256 9.04 18.94 7.56
CA LEU A 256 8.82 17.52 7.90
C LEU A 256 9.36 17.19 9.29
N ASN A 257 10.58 17.61 9.61
CA ASN A 257 11.18 17.42 10.94
C ASN A 257 10.38 18.13 12.04
N THR A 258 9.85 19.31 11.77
CA THR A 258 9.00 20.02 12.72
C THR A 258 7.68 19.30 12.91
N GLN A 259 7.06 18.84 11.84
CA GLN A 259 5.81 18.07 11.89
C GLN A 259 5.98 16.79 12.69
N SER A 260 7.04 16.01 12.46
CA SER A 260 7.30 14.77 13.20
C SER A 260 7.53 15.03 14.69
N ARG A 261 8.27 16.08 15.07
CA ARG A 261 8.47 16.48 16.47
C ARG A 261 7.16 16.87 17.15
N TRP A 262 6.29 17.64 16.47
CA TRP A 262 4.98 18.03 17.01
C TRP A 262 4.07 16.83 17.18
N GLN A 263 4.07 15.89 16.24
CA GLN A 263 3.30 14.66 16.32
C GLN A 263 3.75 13.79 17.49
N ALA A 264 5.05 13.65 17.71
CA ALA A 264 5.60 12.91 18.85
C ALA A 264 5.27 13.55 20.20
N TRP A 265 5.08 14.89 20.27
CA TRP A 265 4.85 15.63 21.52
C TRP A 265 3.38 15.77 21.89
N ILE A 266 2.48 15.93 20.94
CA ILE A 266 1.11 16.39 21.18
C ILE A 266 0.06 15.35 20.77
N GLN A 267 0.35 14.49 19.83
CA GLN A 267 -0.59 13.54 19.30
C GLN A 267 -0.07 12.12 19.49
N ARG A 268 -0.97 11.23 19.95
CA ARG A 268 -0.75 9.80 19.70
C ARG A 268 -0.55 9.61 18.21
N PRO A 269 0.30 8.67 17.78
CA PRO A 269 0.57 8.45 16.35
C PRO A 269 -0.74 8.46 15.58
N ILE A 270 -0.83 9.35 14.61
CA ILE A 270 -2.02 9.47 13.75
C ILE A 270 -2.09 8.17 12.97
N ARG A 271 -3.06 7.36 13.33
CA ARG A 271 -3.39 6.22 12.52
C ARG A 271 -3.94 6.77 11.21
N LEU A 272 -3.22 6.53 10.11
CA LEU A 272 -3.70 6.77 8.76
C LEU A 272 -4.81 5.75 8.48
N TYR A 273 -5.98 5.97 9.03
CA TYR A 273 -7.16 5.12 8.82
C TYR A 273 -8.15 5.83 7.92
#